data_daa075fe3d3f2f24add82d12e01a665a
#
_entry.id   daa075fe3d3f2f24add82d12e01a665a
#
_cell.length_a   1.000
_cell.length_b   1.000
_cell.length_c   1.000
_cell.angle_alpha   90.00
_cell.angle_beta   90.00
_cell.angle_gamma   90.00
#
_symmetry.space_group_name_H-M   'P 1'
#
loop_
_entity.id
_entity.type
_entity.pdbx_description
1 polymer ?
#
loop_
_entity_poly.entity_id
_entity_poly.type
_entity_poly.pdbx_seq_one_letter_code
_entity_poly.pdbx_strand_id
1 'polypeptide(L)'
;MLSLIHISRRIKTLLPFLGEIQVIAPKASEEILKLAEQGEVVYEQKCYDREDLYDAHMVLAVTDDPKVNEDIYSACKCLGILVNIANNQNKCDFHFPAVLEQGDIVIGINGGGKDHKKVKQVRQEMEKALKISKEEAE
;
A
#
# COMPACT_ATOMS: atom_id res chain seq x y z
N MET A 1 -8.33 9.20 9.06
CA MET A 1 -9.06 8.72 7.85
C MET A 1 -8.09 8.68 6.69
N LEU A 2 -7.80 7.51 6.15
CA LEU A 2 -7.03 7.41 4.90
C LEU A 2 -7.98 7.80 3.76
N SER A 3 -7.68 8.91 3.07
CA SER A 3 -8.48 9.30 1.93
C SER A 3 -8.29 8.29 0.79
N LEU A 4 -9.28 8.15 -0.07
CA LEU A 4 -9.23 7.31 -1.29
C LEU A 4 -7.98 7.60 -2.16
N ILE A 5 -7.46 8.84 -2.12
CA ILE A 5 -6.23 9.26 -2.79
C ILE A 5 -4.99 8.55 -2.23
N HIS A 6 -4.92 8.31 -0.92
CA HIS A 6 -3.79 7.62 -0.31
C HIS A 6 -3.78 6.12 -0.65
N ILE A 7 -4.96 5.53 -0.81
CA ILE A 7 -5.10 4.12 -1.20
C ILE A 7 -4.65 3.92 -2.64
N SER A 8 -5.11 4.73 -3.58
CA SER A 8 -4.71 4.62 -4.99
C SER A 8 -3.20 4.83 -5.19
N ARG A 9 -2.57 5.74 -4.43
CA ARG A 9 -1.11 5.89 -4.45
C ARG A 9 -0.37 4.64 -3.97
N ARG A 10 -0.85 4.00 -2.89
CA ARG A 10 -0.25 2.75 -2.39
C ARG A 10 -0.37 1.63 -3.41
N ILE A 11 -1.53 1.48 -4.04
CA ILE A 11 -1.74 0.50 -5.11
C ILE A 11 -0.75 0.74 -6.25
N LYS A 12 -0.63 1.95 -6.75
CA LYS A 12 0.33 2.30 -7.82
C LYS A 12 1.77 1.98 -7.47
N THR A 13 2.17 2.19 -6.21
CA THR A 13 3.52 1.85 -5.73
C THR A 13 3.74 0.34 -5.68
N LEU A 14 2.69 -0.45 -5.43
CA LEU A 14 2.78 -1.90 -5.29
C LEU A 14 2.69 -2.65 -6.63
N LEU A 15 2.01 -2.09 -7.63
CA LEU A 15 1.78 -2.73 -8.93
C LEU A 15 3.04 -3.33 -9.56
N PRO A 16 4.22 -2.66 -9.57
CA PRO A 16 5.43 -3.23 -10.16
C PRO A 16 5.96 -4.48 -9.43
N PHE A 17 5.55 -4.72 -8.20
CA PHE A 17 6.11 -5.74 -7.32
C PHE A 17 5.15 -6.90 -7.03
N LEU A 18 3.86 -6.75 -7.33
CA LEU A 18 2.84 -7.73 -7.03
C LEU A 18 2.22 -8.29 -8.30
N GLY A 19 1.92 -9.59 -8.28
CA GLY A 19 1.32 -10.27 -9.43
C GLY A 19 -0.16 -9.96 -9.59
N GLU A 20 -0.91 -9.85 -8.49
CA GLU A 20 -2.34 -9.58 -8.49
C GLU A 20 -2.71 -8.72 -7.28
N ILE A 21 -3.48 -7.68 -7.52
CA ILE A 21 -4.06 -6.83 -6.48
C ILE A 21 -5.57 -6.86 -6.61
N GLN A 22 -6.25 -7.37 -5.58
CA GLN A 22 -7.69 -7.33 -5.46
C GLN A 22 -8.11 -6.15 -4.57
N VAL A 23 -9.08 -5.39 -5.02
CA VAL A 23 -9.66 -4.25 -4.29
C VAL A 23 -11.12 -4.54 -4.01
N ILE A 24 -11.47 -4.61 -2.73
CA ILE A 24 -12.85 -4.85 -2.28
C ILE A 24 -13.34 -3.61 -1.56
N ALA A 25 -14.33 -2.96 -2.12
CA ALA A 25 -14.93 -1.78 -1.53
C ALA A 25 -16.32 -1.51 -2.13
N PRO A 26 -17.29 -1.00 -1.34
CA PRO A 26 -18.61 -0.62 -1.88
C PRO A 26 -18.54 0.57 -2.83
N LYS A 27 -17.48 1.40 -2.73
CA LYS A 27 -17.19 2.52 -3.63
C LYS A 27 -15.68 2.61 -3.85
N ALA A 28 -15.27 2.92 -5.07
CA ALA A 28 -13.88 3.17 -5.44
C ALA A 28 -13.69 4.56 -6.03
N SER A 29 -12.45 5.07 -5.98
CA SER A 29 -12.09 6.30 -6.68
C SER A 29 -12.03 6.08 -8.20
N GLU A 30 -12.15 7.16 -8.97
CA GLU A 30 -11.98 7.09 -10.43
C GLU A 30 -10.63 6.48 -10.83
N GLU A 31 -9.58 6.72 -10.05
CA GLU A 31 -8.26 6.15 -10.30
C GLU A 31 -8.25 4.62 -10.15
N ILE A 32 -8.93 4.08 -9.13
CA ILE A 32 -9.04 2.62 -8.94
C ILE A 32 -9.89 2.01 -10.06
N LEU A 33 -10.98 2.67 -10.46
CA LEU A 33 -11.82 2.20 -11.57
C LEU A 33 -11.03 2.15 -12.88
N LYS A 34 -10.21 3.18 -13.17
CA LYS A 34 -9.32 3.19 -14.35
C LYS A 34 -8.29 2.07 -14.31
N LEU A 35 -7.69 1.80 -13.15
CA LEU A 35 -6.75 0.67 -13.00
C LEU A 35 -7.45 -0.67 -13.23
N ALA A 36 -8.69 -0.81 -12.79
CA ALA A 36 -9.49 -2.01 -13.03
C ALA A 36 -9.86 -2.19 -14.51
N GLU A 37 -10.25 -1.10 -15.20
CA GLU A 37 -10.50 -1.11 -16.65
C GLU A 37 -9.25 -1.48 -17.46
N GLN A 38 -8.07 -1.09 -16.99
CA GLN A 38 -6.77 -1.44 -17.59
C GLN A 38 -6.31 -2.86 -17.26
N GLY A 39 -7.02 -3.57 -16.38
CA GLY A 39 -6.64 -4.92 -15.94
C GLY A 39 -5.48 -4.95 -14.94
N GLU A 40 -5.08 -3.81 -14.39
CA GLU A 40 -3.99 -3.70 -13.40
C GLU A 40 -4.42 -4.16 -12.01
N VAL A 41 -5.70 -4.05 -11.68
CA VAL A 41 -6.28 -4.54 -10.42
C VAL A 41 -7.63 -5.22 -10.70
N VAL A 42 -8.01 -6.14 -9.81
CA VAL A 42 -9.35 -6.72 -9.80
C VAL A 42 -10.19 -5.94 -8.78
N TYR A 43 -11.24 -5.26 -9.24
CA TYR A 43 -12.14 -4.52 -8.35
C TYR A 43 -13.48 -5.23 -8.20
N GLU A 44 -13.86 -5.47 -6.95
CA GLU A 44 -15.18 -6.00 -6.59
C GLU A 44 -15.97 -4.96 -5.79
N GLN A 45 -17.11 -4.55 -6.36
CA GLN A 45 -17.99 -3.58 -5.72
C GLN A 45 -18.89 -4.28 -4.71
N LYS A 46 -18.38 -4.50 -3.53
CA LYS A 46 -19.11 -5.09 -2.39
C LYS A 46 -18.53 -4.67 -1.05
N CYS A 47 -19.25 -4.93 0.02
CA CYS A 47 -18.66 -4.91 1.37
C CYS A 47 -17.76 -6.12 1.56
N TYR A 48 -16.75 -5.97 2.42
CA TYR A 48 -15.86 -7.05 2.84
C TYR A 48 -16.65 -8.22 3.46
N ASP A 49 -16.24 -9.43 3.12
CA ASP A 49 -16.60 -10.68 3.77
C ASP A 49 -15.33 -11.47 4.13
N ARG A 50 -15.39 -12.32 5.15
CA ARG A 50 -14.22 -13.13 5.59
C ARG A 50 -13.72 -14.09 4.52
N GLU A 51 -14.59 -14.56 3.64
CA GLU A 51 -14.22 -15.44 2.52
C GLU A 51 -13.26 -14.76 1.54
N ASP A 52 -13.28 -13.43 1.46
CA ASP A 52 -12.37 -12.64 0.61
C ASP A 52 -10.91 -12.78 1.00
N LEU A 53 -10.62 -13.31 2.18
CA LEU A 53 -9.26 -13.48 2.69
C LEU A 53 -8.61 -14.83 2.33
N TYR A 54 -9.38 -15.83 1.90
CA TYR A 54 -8.88 -17.21 1.82
C TYR A 54 -7.71 -17.41 0.87
N ASP A 55 -7.63 -16.65 -0.21
CA ASP A 55 -6.55 -16.71 -1.19
C ASP A 55 -5.53 -15.55 -1.07
N ALA A 56 -5.69 -14.71 -0.04
CA ALA A 56 -4.83 -13.57 0.17
C ALA A 56 -3.51 -13.94 0.87
N HIS A 57 -2.39 -13.43 0.36
CA HIS A 57 -1.08 -13.54 1.02
C HIS A 57 -0.80 -12.35 1.92
N MET A 58 -1.33 -11.18 1.57
CA MET A 58 -1.15 -9.92 2.27
C MET A 58 -2.43 -9.09 2.17
N VAL A 59 -2.82 -8.45 3.26
CA VAL A 59 -4.06 -7.67 3.35
C VAL A 59 -3.80 -6.28 3.88
N LEU A 60 -4.47 -5.31 3.26
CA LEU A 60 -4.53 -3.92 3.70
C LEU A 60 -5.95 -3.62 4.18
N ALA A 61 -6.14 -3.55 5.49
CA ALA A 61 -7.40 -3.16 6.11
C ALA A 61 -7.44 -1.63 6.23
N VAL A 62 -8.00 -0.97 5.23
CA VAL A 62 -7.98 0.50 5.07
C VAL A 62 -9.38 1.09 4.91
N THR A 63 -10.40 0.42 5.44
CA THR A 63 -11.77 0.92 5.44
C THR A 63 -11.92 2.11 6.39
N ASP A 64 -12.96 2.87 6.25
CA ASP A 64 -13.32 3.97 7.14
C ASP A 64 -14.04 3.51 8.42
N ASP A 65 -14.41 2.22 8.50
CA ASP A 65 -14.97 1.60 9.71
C ASP A 65 -13.88 0.87 10.52
N PRO A 66 -13.51 1.39 11.70
CA PRO A 66 -12.52 0.73 12.56
C PRO A 66 -12.91 -0.68 13.01
N LYS A 67 -14.20 -0.98 13.13
CA LYS A 67 -14.68 -2.30 13.53
C LYS A 67 -14.45 -3.33 12.43
N VAL A 68 -14.69 -2.95 11.17
CA VAL A 68 -14.39 -3.78 10.01
C VAL A 68 -12.88 -4.03 9.93
N ASN A 69 -12.05 -3.01 10.10
CA ASN A 69 -10.60 -3.16 10.10
C ASN A 69 -10.11 -4.12 11.20
N GLU A 70 -10.70 -4.06 12.39
CA GLU A 70 -10.37 -4.99 13.50
C GLU A 70 -10.85 -6.42 13.22
N ASP A 71 -11.98 -6.60 12.57
CA ASP A 71 -12.44 -7.93 12.13
C ASP A 71 -11.50 -8.53 11.10
N ILE A 72 -11.10 -7.76 10.08
CA ILE A 72 -10.12 -8.16 9.08
C ILE A 72 -8.79 -8.56 9.75
N TYR A 73 -8.30 -7.72 10.69
CA TYR A 73 -7.08 -8.02 11.44
C TYR A 73 -7.16 -9.37 12.16
N SER A 74 -8.24 -9.58 12.91
CA SER A 74 -8.44 -10.82 13.67
C SER A 74 -8.52 -12.04 12.77
N ALA A 75 -9.24 -11.95 11.65
CA ALA A 75 -9.35 -13.02 10.68
C ALA A 75 -7.98 -13.32 10.01
N CYS A 76 -7.21 -12.30 9.62
CA CYS A 76 -5.87 -12.47 9.06
C CYS A 76 -4.93 -13.17 10.05
N LYS A 77 -4.99 -12.81 11.34
CA LYS A 77 -4.17 -13.48 12.38
C LYS A 77 -4.52 -14.96 12.54
N CYS A 78 -5.79 -15.31 12.47
CA CYS A 78 -6.23 -16.70 12.50
C CYS A 78 -5.78 -17.50 11.27
N LEU A 79 -5.72 -16.87 10.11
CA LEU A 79 -5.36 -17.48 8.83
C LEU A 79 -3.84 -17.45 8.54
N GLY A 80 -3.04 -16.76 9.35
CA GLY A 80 -1.61 -16.59 9.11
C GLY A 80 -1.27 -15.63 7.96
N ILE A 81 -2.16 -14.70 7.65
CA ILE A 81 -2.01 -13.70 6.57
C ILE A 81 -1.35 -12.45 7.13
N LEU A 82 -0.38 -11.89 6.40
CA LEU A 82 0.24 -10.62 6.75
C LEU A 82 -0.77 -9.48 6.60
N VAL A 83 -0.90 -8.63 7.61
CA VAL A 83 -1.89 -7.56 7.61
C VAL A 83 -1.29 -6.20 8.01
N ASN A 84 -1.71 -5.17 7.27
CA ASN A 84 -1.51 -3.77 7.64
C ASN A 84 -2.89 -3.14 7.88
N ILE A 85 -3.09 -2.57 9.05
CA ILE A 85 -4.35 -1.96 9.48
C ILE A 85 -4.18 -0.44 9.65
N ALA A 86 -5.06 0.33 9.03
CA ALA A 86 -4.92 1.79 8.93
C ALA A 86 -5.05 2.53 10.26
N ASN A 87 -5.87 2.03 11.17
CA ASN A 87 -6.22 2.71 12.43
C ASN A 87 -5.36 2.29 13.63
N ASN A 88 -4.40 1.37 13.46
CA ASN A 88 -3.51 0.95 14.55
C ASN A 88 -2.15 0.45 14.04
N GLN A 89 -1.16 1.33 14.04
CA GLN A 89 0.18 1.02 13.56
C GLN A 89 0.88 -0.10 14.35
N ASN A 90 0.57 -0.25 15.64
CA ASN A 90 1.18 -1.27 16.49
C ASN A 90 0.70 -2.69 16.16
N LYS A 91 -0.40 -2.81 15.44
CA LYS A 91 -0.97 -4.08 14.98
C LYS A 91 -0.52 -4.46 13.55
N CYS A 92 0.24 -3.60 12.87
CA CYS A 92 0.71 -3.88 11.53
C CYS A 92 1.88 -4.87 11.54
N ASP A 93 1.81 -5.91 10.71
CA ASP A 93 2.92 -6.86 10.51
C ASP A 93 4.03 -6.26 9.65
N PHE A 94 3.72 -5.25 8.86
CA PHE A 94 4.65 -4.55 7.99
C PHE A 94 4.27 -3.08 7.83
N HIS A 95 5.24 -2.26 7.43
CA HIS A 95 5.05 -0.85 7.11
C HIS A 95 5.48 -0.56 5.68
N PHE A 96 4.73 0.31 4.99
CA PHE A 96 5.10 0.72 3.64
C PHE A 96 6.32 1.64 3.68
N PRO A 97 7.39 1.30 2.94
CA PRO A 97 8.51 2.22 2.74
C PRO A 97 8.11 3.35 1.79
N ALA A 98 8.84 4.47 1.88
CA ALA A 98 8.93 5.39 0.77
C ALA A 98 9.86 4.76 -0.28
N VAL A 99 9.45 4.75 -1.54
CA VAL A 99 10.17 4.07 -2.62
C VAL A 99 10.80 5.10 -3.55
N LEU A 100 12.06 4.86 -3.93
CA LEU A 100 12.78 5.54 -4.99
C LEU A 100 13.21 4.52 -6.03
N GLU A 101 13.06 4.86 -7.30
CA GLU A 101 13.49 4.02 -8.42
C GLU A 101 14.52 4.78 -9.25
N GLN A 102 15.62 4.10 -9.58
CA GLN A 102 16.66 4.61 -10.47
C GLN A 102 17.14 3.49 -11.39
N GLY A 103 16.63 3.47 -12.63
CA GLY A 103 16.84 2.35 -13.53
C GLY A 103 16.32 1.05 -12.91
N ASP A 104 17.18 0.06 -12.80
CA ASP A 104 16.85 -1.24 -12.20
C ASP A 104 17.01 -1.28 -10.68
N ILE A 105 17.39 -0.15 -10.05
CA ILE A 105 17.62 -0.08 -8.62
C ILE A 105 16.37 0.45 -7.93
N VAL A 106 15.92 -0.26 -6.90
CA VAL A 106 14.81 0.14 -6.03
C VAL A 106 15.33 0.38 -4.62
N ILE A 107 15.06 1.55 -4.07
CA ILE A 107 15.46 1.93 -2.71
C ILE A 107 14.20 2.11 -1.87
N GLY A 108 14.08 1.31 -0.81
CA GLY A 108 13.02 1.45 0.19
C GLY A 108 13.52 2.13 1.45
N ILE A 109 12.83 3.18 1.89
CA ILE A 109 13.17 3.94 3.11
C ILE A 109 12.04 3.76 4.10
N ASN A 110 12.32 3.12 5.23
CA ASN A 110 11.33 2.84 6.26
C ASN A 110 11.76 3.43 7.61
N GLY A 111 10.87 4.20 8.22
CA GLY A 111 11.05 4.80 9.55
C GLY A 111 10.33 4.05 10.67
N GLY A 112 9.94 2.79 10.46
CA GLY A 112 9.20 1.99 11.44
C GLY A 112 7.82 2.55 11.79
N GLY A 113 7.20 3.32 10.89
CA GLY A 113 5.89 3.93 11.10
C GLY A 113 5.88 5.14 12.06
N LYS A 114 7.04 5.55 12.60
CA LYS A 114 7.11 6.56 13.68
C LYS A 114 7.24 8.00 13.19
N ASP A 115 8.00 8.25 12.14
CA ASP A 115 8.31 9.61 11.66
C ASP A 115 8.21 9.73 10.14
N HIS A 116 7.01 9.92 9.66
CA HIS A 116 6.74 10.08 8.23
C HIS A 116 7.35 11.35 7.62
N LYS A 117 7.54 12.41 8.43
CA LYS A 117 8.14 13.68 7.95
C LYS A 117 9.62 13.48 7.66
N LYS A 118 10.32 12.83 8.57
CA LYS A 118 11.76 12.53 8.42
C LYS A 118 12.00 11.57 7.25
N VAL A 119 11.17 10.53 7.10
CA VAL A 119 11.24 9.60 5.95
C VAL A 119 11.06 10.35 4.64
N LYS A 120 10.08 11.25 4.56
CA LYS A 120 9.86 12.09 3.37
C LYS A 120 11.05 13.00 3.06
N GLN A 121 11.66 13.61 4.09
CA GLN A 121 12.82 14.47 3.93
C GLN A 121 14.02 13.66 3.40
N VAL A 122 14.35 12.53 4.04
CA VAL A 122 15.45 11.64 3.61
C VAL A 122 15.22 11.17 2.16
N ARG A 123 13.99 10.78 1.80
CA ARG A 123 13.67 10.42 0.44
C ARG A 123 13.97 11.54 -0.56
N GLN A 124 13.60 12.77 -0.24
CA GLN A 124 13.84 13.93 -1.11
C GLN A 124 15.33 14.26 -1.24
N GLU A 125 16.10 14.13 -0.16
CA GLU A 125 17.56 14.34 -0.17
C GLU A 125 18.25 13.28 -1.04
N MET A 126 17.87 12.01 -0.91
CA MET A 126 18.38 10.92 -1.73
C MET A 126 18.00 11.10 -3.21
N GLU A 127 16.77 11.52 -3.51
CA GLU A 127 16.32 11.77 -4.88
C GLU A 127 17.17 12.88 -5.54
N LYS A 128 17.50 13.95 -4.80
CA LYS A 128 18.39 15.00 -5.28
C LYS A 128 19.81 14.49 -5.53
N ALA A 129 20.36 13.71 -4.59
CA ALA A 129 21.70 13.15 -4.71
C ALA A 129 21.81 12.21 -5.95
N LEU A 130 20.81 11.37 -6.18
CA LEU A 130 20.76 10.47 -7.33
C LEU A 130 20.62 11.22 -8.67
N LYS A 131 19.92 12.36 -8.71
CA LYS A 131 19.83 13.21 -9.92
C LYS A 131 21.14 13.90 -10.23
N ILE A 132 21.87 14.37 -9.21
CA ILE A 132 23.20 14.97 -9.38
C ILE A 132 24.18 13.94 -9.96
N SER A 133 24.14 12.70 -9.51
CA SER A 133 24.98 11.62 -10.04
C SER A 133 24.70 11.27 -11.51
N LYS A 134 23.52 11.61 -12.03
CA LYS A 134 23.19 11.43 -13.45
C LYS A 134 23.81 12.51 -14.34
N GLU A 135 23.92 13.74 -13.83
CA GLU A 135 24.54 14.87 -14.56
C GLU A 135 26.06 14.74 -14.64
N GLU A 136 26.69 14.08 -13.65
CA GLU A 136 28.15 13.85 -13.65
C GLU A 136 28.58 12.64 -14.49
N ALA A 137 27.63 11.77 -14.91
CA ALA A 137 27.92 10.57 -15.70
C ALA A 137 27.74 10.74 -17.23
N GLU A 138 27.25 11.91 -17.65
CA GLU A 138 27.20 12.34 -19.06
C GLU A 138 28.43 13.18 -19.43
#